data_7713963922d7e4c77ca02a234e6832ca
#
_entry.id   7713963922d7e4c77ca02a234e6832ca
#
_cell.length_a   1.000
_cell.length_b   1.000
_cell.length_c   1.000
_cell.angle_alpha   90.00
_cell.angle_beta   90.00
_cell.angle_gamma   90.00
#
_symmetry.space_group_name_H-M   'P 1'
#
loop_
_entity.id
_entity.type
_entity.pdbx_description
1 polymer ?
#
loop_
_entity_poly.entity_id
_entity_poly.type
_entity_poly.pdbx_seq_one_letter_code
_entity_poly.pdbx_strand_id
1 'polypeptide(L)'
;MPCLDEADTVAACVHKARDFLARTGIEGEVIVADNGSSDGSPELARAAGARVVSISDKGYGNALAGGIGAARGRFVIMADADDSYDFSNLDAFVEALRAGNLMVIGHRFRGGIRPGAMPLLHRYLGNPVLSFAGRLFFSSRIGDFHCGLRGVDRAAALRLGLRAPGMEFASEMIVKATLAGWRIAEVPTVLSPDGRLRASHLRSWRDGWRHLRFLLMMSPRWLMLYPGACLIGIGVAAETAILNGPVVVGGVGFDIHTMLYAAGATILGVQLVLFSLLARAVGVLKNDLPMTRRLASFLRFFTLERGILLGLLLGLVGFGLAVYSVVNWAHARLGALDPATMMRVAIPSVTLMLAGAEIVFASFLLGFIDVRASHTDDS
;
A
#
# COMPACT_ATOMS: atom_id res chain seq x y z
N MET A 1 3.67 18.52 -16.76
CA MET A 1 4.38 19.09 -15.59
C MET A 1 3.34 19.60 -14.61
N PRO A 2 3.27 19.11 -13.35
CA PRO A 2 2.48 19.74 -12.30
C PRO A 2 3.14 21.06 -11.92
N CYS A 3 2.35 22.09 -11.66
CA CYS A 3 2.85 23.43 -11.35
C CYS A 3 2.09 24.02 -10.17
N LEU A 4 2.82 24.58 -9.21
CA LEU A 4 2.30 25.40 -8.13
C LEU A 4 3.38 26.40 -7.68
N ASP A 5 3.25 27.64 -8.14
CA ASP A 5 4.21 28.74 -7.89
C ASP A 5 5.66 28.37 -8.34
N GLU A 6 5.86 28.07 -9.61
CA GLU A 6 7.15 27.67 -10.21
C GLU A 6 7.66 28.72 -11.24
N ALA A 7 7.42 30.01 -10.99
CA ALA A 7 7.78 31.08 -11.92
C ALA A 7 9.27 31.08 -12.30
N ASP A 8 10.15 30.71 -11.36
CA ASP A 8 11.60 30.68 -11.59
C ASP A 8 12.04 29.63 -12.62
N THR A 9 11.32 28.54 -12.79
CA THR A 9 11.81 27.34 -13.47
C THR A 9 10.91 26.82 -14.59
N VAL A 10 9.59 27.09 -14.53
CA VAL A 10 8.61 26.51 -15.45
C VAL A 10 8.92 26.81 -16.92
N ALA A 11 9.35 28.03 -17.25
CA ALA A 11 9.68 28.42 -18.60
C ALA A 11 10.88 27.62 -19.15
N ALA A 12 11.92 27.44 -18.34
CA ALA A 12 13.09 26.65 -18.71
C ALA A 12 12.71 25.17 -18.95
N CYS A 13 11.88 24.59 -18.10
CA CYS A 13 11.37 23.22 -18.26
C CYS A 13 10.57 23.07 -19.56
N VAL A 14 9.68 24.04 -19.87
CA VAL A 14 8.90 24.03 -21.10
C VAL A 14 9.79 24.13 -22.33
N HIS A 15 10.78 25.03 -22.33
CA HIS A 15 11.74 25.17 -23.46
C HIS A 15 12.50 23.86 -23.69
N LYS A 16 13.09 23.25 -22.65
CA LYS A 16 13.78 21.95 -22.74
C LYS A 16 12.91 20.87 -23.36
N ALA A 17 11.63 20.76 -22.93
CA ALA A 17 10.73 19.77 -23.46
C ALA A 17 10.36 20.05 -24.93
N ARG A 18 10.17 21.31 -25.33
CA ARG A 18 9.92 21.69 -26.73
C ARG A 18 11.13 21.46 -27.61
N ASP A 19 12.32 21.79 -27.15
CA ASP A 19 13.57 21.53 -27.87
C ASP A 19 13.77 20.03 -28.10
N PHE A 20 13.43 19.18 -27.11
CA PHE A 20 13.40 17.75 -27.30
C PHE A 20 12.46 17.32 -28.43
N LEU A 21 11.22 17.81 -28.44
CA LEU A 21 10.23 17.48 -29.46
C LEU A 21 10.72 17.96 -30.85
N ALA A 22 11.25 19.18 -30.93
CA ALA A 22 11.78 19.73 -32.18
C ALA A 22 12.99 18.94 -32.70
N ARG A 23 13.94 18.59 -31.82
CA ARG A 23 15.15 17.83 -32.16
C ARG A 23 14.83 16.42 -32.67
N THR A 24 13.86 15.77 -32.07
CA THR A 24 13.50 14.38 -32.37
C THR A 24 12.44 14.23 -33.45
N GLY A 25 11.78 15.31 -33.87
CA GLY A 25 10.66 15.29 -34.81
C GLY A 25 9.42 14.53 -34.27
N ILE A 26 9.35 14.31 -32.96
CA ILE A 26 8.21 13.64 -32.33
C ILE A 26 7.04 14.63 -32.25
N GLU A 27 5.89 14.26 -32.81
CA GLU A 27 4.66 15.01 -32.59
C GLU A 27 4.25 14.93 -31.12
N GLY A 28 4.14 16.08 -30.46
CA GLY A 28 3.81 16.15 -29.04
C GLY A 28 3.42 17.56 -28.61
N GLU A 29 2.94 17.63 -27.38
CA GLU A 29 2.57 18.89 -26.72
C GLU A 29 3.22 18.94 -25.33
N VAL A 30 3.47 20.14 -24.83
CA VAL A 30 3.89 20.38 -23.46
C VAL A 30 2.68 20.90 -22.69
N ILE A 31 2.31 20.19 -21.61
CA ILE A 31 1.21 20.56 -20.72
C ILE A 31 1.77 20.96 -19.37
N VAL A 32 1.34 22.12 -18.88
CA VAL A 32 1.53 22.56 -17.51
C VAL A 32 0.18 22.48 -16.80
N ALA A 33 0.06 21.56 -15.85
CA ALA A 33 -1.12 21.36 -15.00
C ALA A 33 -0.99 22.27 -13.79
N ASP A 34 -1.58 23.46 -13.89
CA ASP A 34 -1.51 24.47 -12.84
C ASP A 34 -2.50 24.17 -11.73
N ASN A 35 -2.02 24.11 -10.51
CA ASN A 35 -2.81 23.81 -9.31
C ASN A 35 -3.14 25.07 -8.48
N GLY A 36 -3.23 26.21 -9.18
CA GLY A 36 -3.62 27.52 -8.64
C GLY A 36 -2.42 28.32 -8.17
N SER A 37 -1.44 28.49 -9.04
CA SER A 37 -0.30 29.39 -8.84
C SER A 37 -0.74 30.85 -8.78
N SER A 38 -0.01 31.62 -8.00
CA SER A 38 -0.27 33.07 -7.79
C SER A 38 0.93 33.96 -8.19
N ASP A 39 2.03 33.34 -8.66
CA ASP A 39 3.32 33.98 -8.93
C ASP A 39 3.57 34.29 -10.42
N GLY A 40 2.57 34.10 -11.29
CA GLY A 40 2.70 34.29 -12.74
C GLY A 40 3.22 33.05 -13.51
N SER A 41 3.39 31.90 -12.85
CA SER A 41 3.80 30.65 -13.50
C SER A 41 2.95 30.26 -14.72
N PRO A 42 1.60 30.38 -14.69
CA PRO A 42 0.77 30.03 -15.83
C PRO A 42 1.05 30.90 -17.07
N GLU A 43 1.28 32.18 -16.88
CA GLU A 43 1.57 33.16 -17.95
C GLU A 43 2.94 32.87 -18.58
N LEU A 44 3.95 32.63 -17.74
CA LEU A 44 5.30 32.26 -18.18
C LEU A 44 5.29 30.92 -18.95
N ALA A 45 4.53 29.94 -18.50
CA ALA A 45 4.39 28.65 -19.19
C ALA A 45 3.73 28.82 -20.56
N ARG A 46 2.67 29.64 -20.67
CA ARG A 46 2.01 29.95 -21.98
C ARG A 46 2.98 30.68 -22.91
N ALA A 47 3.69 31.70 -22.42
CA ALA A 47 4.68 32.44 -23.19
C ALA A 47 5.79 31.53 -23.72
N ALA A 48 6.23 30.55 -22.94
CA ALA A 48 7.20 29.51 -23.35
C ALA A 48 6.61 28.50 -24.34
N GLY A 49 5.28 28.50 -24.60
CA GLY A 49 4.60 27.67 -25.60
C GLY A 49 3.98 26.39 -25.02
N ALA A 50 3.74 26.31 -23.74
CA ALA A 50 2.96 25.22 -23.13
C ALA A 50 1.46 25.46 -23.21
N ARG A 51 0.69 24.41 -23.25
CA ARG A 51 -0.74 24.44 -22.99
C ARG A 51 -0.96 24.34 -21.47
N VAL A 52 -1.47 25.39 -20.87
CA VAL A 52 -1.77 25.42 -19.43
C VAL A 52 -3.18 24.92 -19.18
N VAL A 53 -3.31 23.99 -18.26
CA VAL A 53 -4.58 23.41 -17.79
C VAL A 53 -4.72 23.72 -16.30
N SER A 54 -5.78 24.44 -15.94
CA SER A 54 -6.06 24.74 -14.54
C SER A 54 -6.75 23.57 -13.87
N ILE A 55 -6.22 23.13 -12.72
CA ILE A 55 -6.73 22.03 -11.92
C ILE A 55 -7.26 22.59 -10.59
N SER A 56 -8.57 22.54 -10.41
CA SER A 56 -9.26 23.10 -9.24
C SER A 56 -8.96 22.38 -7.94
N ASP A 57 -8.88 21.02 -8.04
CA ASP A 57 -8.64 20.18 -6.88
C ASP A 57 -7.19 20.29 -6.45
N LYS A 58 -6.96 20.81 -5.23
CA LYS A 58 -5.62 21.04 -4.72
C LYS A 58 -4.89 19.73 -4.43
N GLY A 59 -3.62 19.65 -4.83
CA GLY A 59 -2.70 18.57 -4.56
C GLY A 59 -1.87 18.13 -5.76
N TYR A 60 -0.65 17.70 -5.48
CA TYR A 60 0.31 17.26 -6.48
C TYR A 60 -0.24 16.12 -7.37
N GLY A 61 -0.87 15.12 -6.73
CA GLY A 61 -1.48 14.01 -7.46
C GLY A 61 -2.65 14.43 -8.33
N ASN A 62 -3.48 15.37 -7.86
CA ASN A 62 -4.58 15.93 -8.64
C ASN A 62 -4.07 16.68 -9.87
N ALA A 63 -2.98 17.46 -9.73
CA ALA A 63 -2.34 18.13 -10.85
C ALA A 63 -1.83 17.13 -11.90
N LEU A 64 -1.17 16.05 -11.47
CA LEU A 64 -0.71 14.99 -12.37
C LEU A 64 -1.86 14.25 -13.04
N ALA A 65 -2.88 13.83 -12.29
CA ALA A 65 -4.05 13.15 -12.84
C ALA A 65 -4.78 14.01 -13.85
N GLY A 66 -4.99 15.30 -13.54
CA GLY A 66 -5.60 16.26 -14.45
C GLY A 66 -4.77 16.49 -15.72
N GLY A 67 -3.45 16.59 -15.57
CA GLY A 67 -2.52 16.69 -16.70
C GLY A 67 -2.56 15.46 -17.63
N ILE A 68 -2.56 14.25 -17.05
CA ILE A 68 -2.71 12.99 -17.80
C ILE A 68 -4.08 12.95 -18.53
N GLY A 69 -5.15 13.34 -17.83
CA GLY A 69 -6.49 13.40 -18.40
C GLY A 69 -6.60 14.36 -19.57
N ALA A 70 -5.99 15.54 -19.46
CA ALA A 70 -5.99 16.57 -20.47
C ALA A 70 -5.06 16.28 -21.67
N ALA A 71 -4.07 15.40 -21.51
CA ALA A 71 -3.11 15.08 -22.58
C ALA A 71 -3.81 14.46 -23.80
N ARG A 72 -3.28 14.75 -24.99
CA ARG A 72 -3.79 14.23 -26.27
C ARG A 72 -2.92 13.10 -26.82
N GLY A 73 -1.64 13.09 -26.44
CA GLY A 73 -0.68 12.10 -26.89
C GLY A 73 -0.98 10.69 -26.36
N ARG A 74 -0.52 9.68 -27.12
CA ARG A 74 -0.57 8.28 -26.69
C ARG A 74 0.25 8.03 -25.42
N PHE A 75 1.41 8.64 -25.36
CA PHE A 75 2.30 8.55 -24.20
C PHE A 75 2.32 9.88 -23.44
N VAL A 76 2.40 9.82 -22.13
CA VAL A 76 2.57 10.98 -21.26
C VAL A 76 3.86 10.80 -20.48
N ILE A 77 4.79 11.73 -20.62
CA ILE A 77 5.99 11.82 -19.79
C ILE A 77 5.78 12.96 -18.80
N MET A 78 5.98 12.71 -17.54
CA MET A 78 5.74 13.66 -16.45
C MET A 78 6.98 13.80 -15.56
N ALA A 79 7.26 15.01 -15.12
CA ALA A 79 8.19 15.33 -14.04
C ALA A 79 7.84 16.71 -13.45
N ASP A 80 8.49 17.04 -12.35
CA ASP A 80 8.31 18.32 -11.66
C ASP A 80 8.78 19.50 -12.55
N ALA A 81 8.14 20.67 -12.36
CA ALA A 81 8.45 21.88 -13.10
C ALA A 81 9.58 22.70 -12.44
N ASP A 82 10.39 22.09 -11.59
CA ASP A 82 11.46 22.71 -10.78
C ASP A 82 12.87 22.60 -11.38
N ASP A 83 12.95 22.13 -12.61
CA ASP A 83 14.19 21.90 -13.32
C ASP A 83 15.14 20.87 -12.71
N SER A 84 14.67 20.06 -11.77
CA SER A 84 15.45 18.97 -11.19
C SER A 84 15.69 17.79 -12.16
N TYR A 85 14.87 17.68 -13.21
CA TYR A 85 15.01 16.70 -14.29
C TYR A 85 15.21 17.36 -15.63
N ASP A 86 16.05 16.76 -16.46
CA ASP A 86 16.37 17.27 -17.79
C ASP A 86 15.36 16.78 -18.85
N PHE A 87 14.43 17.67 -19.21
CA PHE A 87 13.44 17.39 -20.25
C PHE A 87 14.01 17.39 -21.68
N SER A 88 15.27 17.79 -21.89
CA SER A 88 15.91 17.73 -23.21
C SER A 88 16.40 16.33 -23.59
N ASN A 89 16.44 15.39 -22.63
CA ASN A 89 16.97 14.04 -22.82
C ASN A 89 15.94 12.97 -22.38
N LEU A 90 14.89 12.81 -23.19
CA LEU A 90 13.79 11.85 -22.93
C LEU A 90 13.81 10.67 -23.92
N ASP A 91 14.84 10.54 -24.75
CA ASP A 91 14.93 9.53 -25.81
C ASP A 91 14.70 8.11 -25.26
N ALA A 92 15.41 7.73 -24.21
CA ALA A 92 15.29 6.41 -23.59
C ALA A 92 13.88 6.14 -23.00
N PHE A 93 13.18 7.17 -22.53
CA PHE A 93 11.79 7.03 -22.06
C PHE A 93 10.86 6.75 -23.22
N VAL A 94 10.99 7.48 -24.34
CA VAL A 94 10.16 7.28 -25.54
C VAL A 94 10.45 5.91 -26.15
N GLU A 95 11.69 5.51 -26.26
CA GLU A 95 12.08 4.19 -26.78
C GLU A 95 11.48 3.06 -25.93
N ALA A 96 11.62 3.15 -24.62
CA ALA A 96 11.05 2.15 -23.72
C ALA A 96 9.52 2.07 -23.82
N LEU A 97 8.80 3.20 -23.95
CA LEU A 97 7.35 3.21 -24.17
C LEU A 97 6.99 2.61 -25.53
N ARG A 98 7.72 2.96 -26.60
CA ARG A 98 7.54 2.39 -27.95
C ARG A 98 7.81 0.89 -28.00
N ALA A 99 8.71 0.39 -27.15
CA ALA A 99 8.99 -1.04 -26.97
C ALA A 99 7.86 -1.81 -26.27
N GLY A 100 6.74 -1.14 -25.94
CA GLY A 100 5.54 -1.76 -25.37
C GLY A 100 5.53 -1.85 -23.84
N ASN A 101 6.40 -1.09 -23.15
CA ASN A 101 6.23 -0.91 -21.71
C ASN A 101 5.07 0.08 -21.48
N LEU A 102 4.16 -0.27 -20.55
CA LEU A 102 3.04 0.61 -20.20
C LEU A 102 3.45 1.71 -19.22
N MET A 103 4.58 1.53 -18.55
CA MET A 103 5.18 2.51 -17.66
C MET A 103 6.70 2.49 -17.77
N VAL A 104 7.32 3.64 -17.67
CA VAL A 104 8.78 3.83 -17.58
C VAL A 104 9.06 4.76 -16.42
N ILE A 105 10.04 4.43 -15.59
CA ILE A 105 10.40 5.21 -14.40
C ILE A 105 11.87 5.55 -14.46
N GLY A 106 12.21 6.77 -14.11
CA GLY A 106 13.61 7.16 -13.91
C GLY A 106 14.21 6.46 -12.68
N HIS A 107 15.48 6.10 -12.76
CA HIS A 107 16.20 5.51 -11.64
C HIS A 107 17.39 6.41 -11.25
N ARG A 108 17.18 7.28 -10.25
CA ARG A 108 18.16 8.29 -9.81
C ARG A 108 19.42 7.68 -9.23
N PHE A 109 19.30 6.56 -8.52
CA PHE A 109 20.45 5.89 -7.91
C PHE A 109 21.36 5.21 -8.94
N ARG A 110 20.87 4.93 -10.17
CA ARG A 110 21.66 4.41 -11.29
C ARG A 110 22.14 5.51 -12.21
N GLY A 111 21.37 6.57 -12.42
CA GLY A 111 21.72 7.67 -13.30
C GLY A 111 22.62 8.71 -12.65
N GLY A 112 22.50 8.88 -11.35
CA GLY A 112 23.29 9.81 -10.56
C GLY A 112 22.46 10.88 -9.85
N ILE A 113 22.89 11.23 -8.66
CA ILE A 113 22.30 12.29 -7.83
C ILE A 113 23.38 13.34 -7.61
N ARG A 114 23.22 14.52 -8.22
CA ARG A 114 24.18 15.62 -8.11
C ARG A 114 24.26 16.13 -6.65
N PRO A 115 25.40 16.69 -6.22
CA PRO A 115 25.52 17.29 -4.90
C PRO A 115 24.41 18.34 -4.66
N GLY A 116 23.76 18.30 -3.49
CA GLY A 116 22.66 19.20 -3.13
C GLY A 116 21.29 18.83 -3.68
N ALA A 117 21.18 17.90 -4.64
CA ALA A 117 19.90 17.54 -5.28
C ALA A 117 18.95 16.73 -4.39
N MET A 118 19.46 16.08 -3.37
CA MET A 118 18.63 15.26 -2.47
C MET A 118 19.17 15.34 -1.04
N PRO A 119 18.31 15.62 -0.04
CA PRO A 119 18.69 15.57 1.37
C PRO A 119 19.24 14.19 1.76
N LEU A 120 20.25 14.15 2.64
CA LEU A 120 20.90 12.89 3.06
C LEU A 120 19.90 11.88 3.64
N LEU A 121 18.93 12.35 4.42
CA LEU A 121 17.87 11.51 4.98
C LEU A 121 17.06 10.80 3.88
N HIS A 122 16.71 11.50 2.80
CA HIS A 122 15.99 10.91 1.66
C HIS A 122 16.88 9.97 0.85
N ARG A 123 18.16 10.33 0.69
CA ARG A 123 19.10 9.56 -0.12
C ARG A 123 19.45 8.20 0.49
N TYR A 124 19.71 8.16 1.80
CA TYR A 124 20.25 6.97 2.46
C TYR A 124 19.23 6.19 3.28
N LEU A 125 18.13 6.80 3.70
CA LEU A 125 17.12 6.17 4.54
C LEU A 125 15.73 6.17 3.87
N GLY A 126 15.14 7.33 3.62
CA GLY A 126 13.74 7.45 3.21
C GLY A 126 13.43 6.69 1.92
N ASN A 127 14.05 7.07 0.80
CA ASN A 127 13.80 6.43 -0.49
C ASN A 127 14.22 4.95 -0.54
N PRO A 128 15.39 4.53 -0.02
CA PRO A 128 15.76 3.11 0.02
C PRO A 128 14.80 2.26 0.84
N VAL A 129 14.40 2.70 2.04
CA VAL A 129 13.49 1.94 2.92
C VAL A 129 12.11 1.84 2.30
N LEU A 130 11.54 2.94 1.81
CA LEU A 130 10.23 2.92 1.18
C LEU A 130 10.21 2.12 -0.13
N SER A 131 11.26 2.21 -0.95
CA SER A 131 11.39 1.38 -2.15
C SER A 131 11.57 -0.09 -1.80
N PHE A 132 12.32 -0.42 -0.74
CA PHE A 132 12.43 -1.79 -0.23
C PHE A 132 11.07 -2.32 0.24
N ALA A 133 10.33 -1.55 1.04
CA ALA A 133 8.97 -1.91 1.48
C ALA A 133 8.04 -2.14 0.28
N GLY A 134 8.07 -1.26 -0.72
CA GLY A 134 7.29 -1.42 -1.95
C GLY A 134 7.64 -2.71 -2.71
N ARG A 135 8.93 -3.01 -2.86
CA ARG A 135 9.37 -4.28 -3.48
C ARG A 135 8.89 -5.49 -2.70
N LEU A 136 9.05 -5.47 -1.38
CA LEU A 136 8.67 -6.58 -0.50
C LEU A 136 7.15 -6.81 -0.51
N PHE A 137 6.36 -5.75 -0.38
CA PHE A 137 4.91 -5.85 -0.25
C PHE A 137 4.21 -6.25 -1.54
N PHE A 138 4.71 -5.79 -2.68
CA PHE A 138 4.07 -5.98 -3.98
C PHE A 138 4.86 -6.88 -4.94
N SER A 139 5.99 -7.44 -4.50
CA SER A 139 6.89 -8.25 -5.35
C SER A 139 7.35 -7.49 -6.61
N SER A 140 7.50 -6.17 -6.49
CA SER A 140 7.96 -5.29 -7.55
C SER A 140 9.47 -5.39 -7.73
N ARG A 141 9.96 -5.18 -8.97
CA ARG A 141 11.39 -5.12 -9.26
C ARG A 141 11.94 -3.70 -9.33
N ILE A 142 11.09 -2.69 -9.11
CA ILE A 142 11.43 -1.28 -9.24
C ILE A 142 12.41 -0.86 -8.14
N GLY A 143 13.52 -0.25 -8.54
CA GLY A 143 14.57 0.21 -7.62
C GLY A 143 14.31 1.60 -7.02
N ASP A 144 13.68 2.50 -7.78
CA ASP A 144 13.39 3.87 -7.34
C ASP A 144 11.90 4.20 -7.45
N PHE A 145 11.15 3.89 -6.39
CA PHE A 145 9.68 4.14 -6.31
C PHE A 145 9.29 5.61 -6.34
N HIS A 146 10.23 6.51 -6.04
CA HIS A 146 9.93 7.93 -5.78
C HIS A 146 10.57 8.87 -6.82
N CYS A 147 11.08 8.34 -7.94
CA CYS A 147 11.54 9.19 -9.02
C CYS A 147 10.35 9.94 -9.63
N GLY A 148 10.45 11.27 -9.76
CA GLY A 148 9.41 12.13 -10.35
C GLY A 148 9.31 11.97 -11.87
N LEU A 149 10.43 11.70 -12.56
CA LEU A 149 10.43 11.53 -14.01
C LEU A 149 9.86 10.15 -14.39
N ARG A 150 8.73 10.14 -15.05
CA ARG A 150 7.96 8.94 -15.44
C ARG A 150 7.33 9.10 -16.81
N GLY A 151 7.23 7.98 -17.51
CA GLY A 151 6.47 7.88 -18.74
C GLY A 151 5.38 6.81 -18.63
N VAL A 152 4.21 7.04 -19.21
CA VAL A 152 3.08 6.09 -19.19
C VAL A 152 2.35 6.06 -20.52
N ASP A 153 1.78 4.91 -20.89
CA ASP A 153 0.70 4.86 -21.88
C ASP A 153 -0.53 5.53 -21.25
N ARG A 154 -1.03 6.58 -21.89
CA ARG A 154 -2.12 7.40 -21.38
C ARG A 154 -3.40 6.60 -21.15
N ALA A 155 -3.79 5.78 -22.13
CA ALA A 155 -5.02 5.01 -22.02
C ALA A 155 -4.94 3.98 -20.88
N ALA A 156 -3.77 3.37 -20.70
CA ALA A 156 -3.54 2.47 -19.57
C ALA A 156 -3.57 3.22 -18.24
N ALA A 157 -2.92 4.39 -18.14
CA ALA A 157 -2.89 5.19 -16.91
C ALA A 157 -4.29 5.63 -16.46
N LEU A 158 -5.15 6.03 -17.39
CA LEU A 158 -6.55 6.39 -17.09
C LEU A 158 -7.35 5.20 -16.53
N ARG A 159 -7.07 3.97 -17.02
CA ARG A 159 -7.72 2.75 -16.48
C ARG A 159 -7.26 2.36 -15.09
N LEU A 160 -6.10 2.82 -14.62
CA LEU A 160 -5.64 2.53 -13.24
C LEU A 160 -6.51 3.17 -12.16
N GLY A 161 -7.30 4.18 -12.49
CA GLY A 161 -8.16 4.87 -11.53
C GLY A 161 -7.35 5.48 -10.38
N LEU A 162 -6.29 6.24 -10.70
CA LEU A 162 -5.45 6.93 -9.72
C LEU A 162 -6.27 8.01 -9.01
N ARG A 163 -6.19 8.05 -7.67
CA ARG A 163 -7.02 8.93 -6.83
C ARG A 163 -6.27 9.63 -5.72
N ALA A 164 -5.01 9.29 -5.48
CA ALA A 164 -4.22 9.91 -4.41
C ALA A 164 -3.96 11.39 -4.71
N PRO A 165 -4.43 12.34 -3.86
CA PRO A 165 -4.33 13.77 -4.16
C PRO A 165 -2.92 14.33 -3.92
N GLY A 166 -2.08 13.68 -3.12
CA GLY A 166 -0.77 14.19 -2.69
C GLY A 166 0.41 13.49 -3.33
N MET A 167 1.56 13.57 -2.65
CA MET A 167 2.82 12.96 -3.10
C MET A 167 2.74 11.43 -3.18
N GLU A 168 1.84 10.81 -2.44
CA GLU A 168 1.56 9.37 -2.48
C GLU A 168 1.04 8.88 -3.84
N PHE A 169 0.60 9.77 -4.73
CA PHE A 169 0.27 9.48 -6.13
C PHE A 169 1.41 8.73 -6.84
N ALA A 170 2.64 9.10 -6.54
CA ALA A 170 3.83 8.43 -7.04
C ALA A 170 3.87 6.94 -6.67
N SER A 171 3.55 6.61 -5.42
CA SER A 171 3.48 5.23 -4.94
C SER A 171 2.24 4.51 -5.47
N GLU A 172 1.08 5.19 -5.51
CA GLU A 172 -0.16 4.62 -6.05
C GLU A 172 0.01 4.13 -7.48
N MET A 173 0.61 4.96 -8.33
CA MET A 173 0.83 4.63 -9.73
C MET A 173 1.66 3.34 -9.89
N ILE A 174 2.78 3.21 -9.15
CA ILE A 174 3.63 2.01 -9.23
C ILE A 174 2.92 0.79 -8.66
N VAL A 175 2.28 0.93 -7.50
CA VAL A 175 1.58 -0.19 -6.84
C VAL A 175 0.46 -0.72 -7.72
N LYS A 176 -0.43 0.16 -8.21
CA LYS A 176 -1.53 -0.24 -9.09
C LYS A 176 -1.02 -0.82 -10.42
N ALA A 177 -0.01 -0.22 -11.05
CA ALA A 177 0.62 -0.76 -12.25
C ALA A 177 1.24 -2.14 -12.02
N THR A 178 1.94 -2.34 -10.90
CA THR A 178 2.51 -3.63 -10.52
C THR A 178 1.43 -4.69 -10.27
N LEU A 179 0.37 -4.33 -9.54
CA LEU A 179 -0.76 -5.22 -9.27
C LEU A 179 -1.56 -5.57 -10.53
N ALA A 180 -1.62 -4.65 -11.50
CA ALA A 180 -2.22 -4.89 -12.83
C ALA A 180 -1.30 -5.71 -13.77
N GLY A 181 -0.11 -6.09 -13.32
CA GLY A 181 0.83 -6.91 -14.11
C GLY A 181 1.49 -6.14 -15.26
N TRP A 182 1.62 -4.83 -15.18
CA TRP A 182 2.21 -4.04 -16.26
C TRP A 182 3.69 -4.35 -16.48
N ARG A 183 4.11 -4.22 -17.73
CA ARG A 183 5.53 -4.15 -18.07
C ARG A 183 6.03 -2.75 -17.74
N ILE A 184 6.92 -2.67 -16.73
CA ILE A 184 7.51 -1.42 -16.23
C ILE A 184 9.00 -1.48 -16.51
N ALA A 185 9.54 -0.47 -17.16
CA ALA A 185 10.97 -0.29 -17.41
C ALA A 185 11.55 0.77 -16.49
N GLU A 186 12.84 0.64 -16.16
CA GLU A 186 13.60 1.66 -15.45
C GLU A 186 14.68 2.23 -16.37
N VAL A 187 14.79 3.56 -16.40
CA VAL A 187 15.81 4.30 -17.16
C VAL A 187 16.72 5.05 -16.21
N PRO A 188 18.06 4.88 -16.28
CA PRO A 188 18.99 5.69 -15.51
C PRO A 188 18.73 7.18 -15.72
N THR A 189 18.53 7.94 -14.65
CA THR A 189 18.11 9.35 -14.70
C THR A 189 18.93 10.18 -13.72
N VAL A 190 19.49 11.28 -14.19
CA VAL A 190 20.21 12.20 -13.34
C VAL A 190 19.23 13.11 -12.61
N LEU A 191 19.41 13.25 -11.29
CA LEU A 191 18.73 14.25 -10.48
C LEU A 191 19.67 15.43 -10.23
N SER A 192 19.25 16.62 -10.61
CA SER A 192 19.95 17.89 -10.35
C SER A 192 19.31 18.63 -9.18
N PRO A 193 20.02 19.55 -8.52
CA PRO A 193 19.38 20.49 -7.59
C PRO A 193 18.24 21.22 -8.31
N ASP A 194 17.15 21.49 -7.59
CA ASP A 194 16.06 22.29 -8.11
C ASP A 194 16.54 23.73 -8.39
N GLY A 195 15.97 24.35 -9.42
CA GLY A 195 16.31 25.71 -9.81
C GLY A 195 15.51 26.77 -9.06
N ARG A 196 14.80 26.40 -8.00
CA ARG A 196 13.96 27.33 -7.21
C ARG A 196 14.80 28.22 -6.32
N LEU A 197 14.39 29.48 -6.21
CA LEU A 197 14.95 30.42 -5.22
C LEU A 197 14.32 30.26 -3.84
N ARG A 198 13.22 29.50 -3.72
CA ARG A 198 12.46 29.25 -2.50
C ARG A 198 12.66 27.85 -1.95
N ALA A 199 12.31 27.62 -0.68
CA ALA A 199 12.34 26.31 -0.07
C ALA A 199 11.34 25.33 -0.73
N SER A 200 11.76 24.08 -0.87
CA SER A 200 10.90 23.00 -1.38
C SER A 200 9.66 22.80 -0.54
N HIS A 201 8.52 22.48 -1.17
CA HIS A 201 7.27 22.14 -0.49
C HIS A 201 7.32 20.77 0.24
N LEU A 202 8.37 19.98 0.03
CA LEU A 202 8.54 18.65 0.63
C LEU A 202 8.72 18.74 2.15
N ARG A 203 7.88 18.03 2.88
CA ARG A 203 8.00 17.83 4.34
C ARG A 203 8.37 16.38 4.62
N SER A 204 9.66 16.11 4.81
CA SER A 204 10.26 14.76 4.83
C SER A 204 9.50 13.74 5.66
N TRP A 205 9.17 14.03 6.92
CA TRP A 205 8.47 13.10 7.79
C TRP A 205 7.00 12.91 7.42
N ARG A 206 6.29 13.99 7.09
CA ARG A 206 4.88 13.94 6.73
C ARG A 206 4.66 13.18 5.42
N ASP A 207 5.50 13.50 4.44
CA ASP A 207 5.36 12.88 3.11
C ASP A 207 5.88 11.43 3.13
N GLY A 208 6.98 11.14 3.86
CA GLY A 208 7.46 9.80 4.12
C GLY A 208 6.40 8.92 4.81
N TRP A 209 5.70 9.46 5.82
CA TRP A 209 4.59 8.78 6.47
C TRP A 209 3.40 8.53 5.52
N ARG A 210 3.05 9.49 4.66
CA ARG A 210 2.00 9.31 3.65
C ARG A 210 2.30 8.15 2.71
N HIS A 211 3.55 8.08 2.21
CA HIS A 211 3.98 6.96 1.36
C HIS A 211 3.92 5.62 2.10
N LEU A 212 4.49 5.53 3.30
CA LEU A 212 4.48 4.30 4.09
C LEU A 212 3.05 3.87 4.43
N ARG A 213 2.21 4.81 4.90
CA ARG A 213 0.80 4.55 5.19
C ARG A 213 0.08 3.99 3.96
N PHE A 214 0.29 4.61 2.80
CA PHE A 214 -0.30 4.14 1.55
C PHE A 214 0.14 2.69 1.23
N LEU A 215 1.43 2.41 1.28
CA LEU A 215 1.97 1.06 1.02
C LEU A 215 1.38 0.02 1.98
N LEU A 216 1.26 0.33 3.26
CA LEU A 216 0.66 -0.54 4.27
C LEU A 216 -0.83 -0.78 4.01
N MET A 217 -1.60 0.29 3.70
CA MET A 217 -3.03 0.18 3.40
C MET A 217 -3.29 -0.67 2.15
N MET A 218 -2.45 -0.55 1.13
CA MET A 218 -2.53 -1.35 -0.10
C MET A 218 -2.01 -2.78 0.06
N SER A 219 -1.44 -3.11 1.23
CA SER A 219 -0.89 -4.44 1.52
C SER A 219 -1.40 -5.04 2.84
N PRO A 220 -2.72 -5.35 2.97
CA PRO A 220 -3.27 -5.96 4.18
C PRO A 220 -2.60 -7.27 4.58
N ARG A 221 -1.95 -7.97 3.63
CA ARG A 221 -1.18 -9.19 3.91
C ARG A 221 0.01 -8.94 4.84
N TRP A 222 0.80 -7.92 4.53
CA TRP A 222 1.99 -7.59 5.33
C TRP A 222 1.65 -6.87 6.62
N LEU A 223 0.60 -6.04 6.61
CA LEU A 223 0.17 -5.30 7.79
C LEU A 223 -0.51 -6.19 8.83
N MET A 224 -1.34 -7.14 8.39
CA MET A 224 -2.24 -7.87 9.28
C MET A 224 -2.17 -9.40 9.13
N LEU A 225 -2.19 -9.94 7.88
CA LEU A 225 -2.28 -11.39 7.69
C LEU A 225 -1.05 -12.15 8.24
N TYR A 226 0.16 -11.72 7.86
CA TYR A 226 1.37 -12.42 8.30
C TYR A 226 1.64 -12.23 9.80
N PRO A 227 1.55 -11.01 10.39
CA PRO A 227 1.65 -10.85 11.84
C PRO A 227 0.58 -11.64 12.59
N GLY A 228 -0.67 -11.61 12.09
CA GLY A 228 -1.78 -12.38 12.69
C GLY A 228 -1.53 -13.88 12.69
N ALA A 229 -1.13 -14.44 11.55
CA ALA A 229 -0.80 -15.87 11.44
C ALA A 229 0.38 -16.27 12.37
N CYS A 230 1.38 -15.40 12.48
CA CYS A 230 2.50 -15.59 13.39
C CYS A 230 2.05 -15.62 14.86
N LEU A 231 1.20 -14.66 15.25
CA LEU A 231 0.63 -14.60 16.61
C LEU A 231 -0.23 -15.82 16.93
N ILE A 232 -1.09 -16.28 16.00
CA ILE A 232 -1.84 -17.53 16.17
C ILE A 232 -0.88 -18.71 16.38
N GLY A 233 0.12 -18.85 15.50
CA GLY A 233 1.07 -19.95 15.57
C GLY A 233 1.83 -20.00 16.91
N ILE A 234 2.36 -18.86 17.35
CA ILE A 234 3.09 -18.74 18.62
C ILE A 234 2.13 -18.95 19.80
N GLY A 235 0.95 -18.33 19.77
CA GLY A 235 -0.02 -18.40 20.85
C GLY A 235 -0.52 -19.83 21.05
N VAL A 236 -1.02 -20.47 19.98
CA VAL A 236 -1.49 -21.87 20.04
C VAL A 236 -0.37 -22.85 20.46
N ALA A 237 0.85 -22.67 19.94
CA ALA A 237 1.98 -23.51 20.33
C ALA A 237 2.31 -23.37 21.82
N ALA A 238 2.32 -22.15 22.36
CA ALA A 238 2.57 -21.90 23.77
C ALA A 238 1.44 -22.42 24.67
N GLU A 239 0.15 -22.16 24.29
CA GLU A 239 -1.00 -22.72 25.03
C GLU A 239 -0.93 -24.25 25.09
N THR A 240 -0.71 -24.91 23.94
CA THR A 240 -0.66 -26.38 23.88
C THR A 240 0.50 -26.97 24.67
N ALA A 241 1.68 -26.32 24.66
CA ALA A 241 2.84 -26.76 25.42
C ALA A 241 2.59 -26.73 26.94
N ILE A 242 1.84 -25.74 27.44
CA ILE A 242 1.60 -25.51 28.88
C ILE A 242 0.33 -26.25 29.38
N LEU A 243 -0.50 -26.81 28.52
CA LEU A 243 -1.76 -27.49 28.90
C LEU A 243 -1.57 -28.54 29.98
N ASN A 244 -0.50 -29.34 29.92
CA ASN A 244 -0.26 -30.48 30.82
C ASN A 244 0.66 -30.13 32.01
N GLY A 245 1.13 -28.89 32.10
CA GLY A 245 2.02 -28.46 33.19
C GLY A 245 2.96 -27.35 32.75
N PRO A 246 3.74 -26.80 33.71
CA PRO A 246 4.71 -25.76 33.39
C PRO A 246 5.85 -26.31 32.53
N VAL A 247 6.32 -25.47 31.59
CA VAL A 247 7.46 -25.76 30.72
C VAL A 247 8.67 -25.00 31.24
N VAL A 248 9.77 -25.70 31.51
CA VAL A 248 11.01 -25.06 32.01
C VAL A 248 12.04 -25.04 30.90
N VAL A 249 12.53 -23.86 30.56
CA VAL A 249 13.59 -23.68 29.55
C VAL A 249 14.69 -22.80 30.14
N GLY A 250 15.91 -23.32 30.21
CA GLY A 250 17.05 -22.57 30.72
C GLY A 250 16.89 -22.10 32.19
N GLY A 251 16.14 -22.84 33.03
CA GLY A 251 15.85 -22.45 34.41
C GLY A 251 14.69 -21.48 34.59
N VAL A 252 14.05 -21.04 33.52
CA VAL A 252 12.84 -20.16 33.52
C VAL A 252 11.60 -21.03 33.37
N GLY A 253 10.66 -20.94 34.33
CA GLY A 253 9.38 -21.64 34.30
C GLY A 253 8.30 -20.82 33.56
N PHE A 254 7.74 -21.39 32.50
CA PHE A 254 6.61 -20.85 31.77
C PHE A 254 5.34 -21.60 32.20
N ASP A 255 4.39 -20.89 32.78
CA ASP A 255 3.16 -21.48 33.32
C ASP A 255 1.93 -20.63 32.93
N ILE A 256 0.86 -20.71 33.72
CA ILE A 256 -0.46 -20.09 33.45
C ILE A 256 -0.39 -18.61 33.08
N HIS A 257 0.55 -17.85 33.64
CA HIS A 257 0.75 -16.45 33.22
C HIS A 257 1.17 -16.35 31.77
N THR A 258 2.12 -17.19 31.33
CA THR A 258 2.52 -17.25 29.90
C THR A 258 1.38 -17.72 29.02
N MET A 259 0.60 -18.70 29.49
CA MET A 259 -0.58 -19.20 28.77
C MET A 259 -1.63 -18.11 28.55
N LEU A 260 -1.84 -17.22 29.53
CA LEU A 260 -2.76 -16.09 29.38
C LEU A 260 -2.30 -15.11 28.28
N TYR A 261 -1.01 -14.78 28.22
CA TYR A 261 -0.48 -13.93 27.15
C TYR A 261 -0.51 -14.64 25.80
N ALA A 262 -0.30 -15.95 25.77
CA ALA A 262 -0.41 -16.77 24.57
C ALA A 262 -1.85 -16.77 24.02
N ALA A 263 -2.86 -16.88 24.89
CA ALA A 263 -4.26 -16.74 24.54
C ALA A 263 -4.57 -15.36 23.95
N GLY A 264 -4.08 -14.29 24.58
CA GLY A 264 -4.19 -12.94 24.03
C GLY A 264 -3.55 -12.81 22.66
N ALA A 265 -2.40 -13.43 22.43
CA ALA A 265 -1.74 -13.45 21.12
C ALA A 265 -2.58 -14.23 20.08
N THR A 266 -3.16 -15.38 20.46
CA THR A 266 -4.06 -16.18 19.60
C THR A 266 -5.27 -15.36 19.18
N ILE A 267 -5.98 -14.73 20.11
CA ILE A 267 -7.17 -13.93 19.85
C ILE A 267 -6.82 -12.73 18.93
N LEU A 268 -5.80 -11.94 19.31
CA LEU A 268 -5.35 -10.83 18.48
C LEU A 268 -4.92 -11.30 17.08
N GLY A 269 -4.29 -12.45 16.98
CA GLY A 269 -3.90 -13.05 15.72
C GLY A 269 -5.11 -13.40 14.84
N VAL A 270 -6.14 -14.01 15.40
CA VAL A 270 -7.42 -14.30 14.69
C VAL A 270 -8.03 -13.00 14.20
N GLN A 271 -8.14 -11.99 15.05
CA GLN A 271 -8.71 -10.69 14.71
C GLN A 271 -7.94 -10.03 13.55
N LEU A 272 -6.60 -10.04 13.58
CA LEU A 272 -5.78 -9.50 12.49
C LEU A 272 -5.98 -10.24 11.16
N VAL A 273 -6.07 -11.57 11.18
CA VAL A 273 -6.35 -12.38 9.99
C VAL A 273 -7.71 -12.01 9.41
N LEU A 274 -8.75 -11.93 10.23
CA LEU A 274 -10.10 -11.56 9.80
C LEU A 274 -10.13 -10.14 9.23
N PHE A 275 -9.49 -9.17 9.89
CA PHE A 275 -9.38 -7.80 9.37
C PHE A 275 -8.62 -7.73 8.04
N SER A 276 -7.58 -8.56 7.86
CA SER A 276 -6.89 -8.63 6.57
C SER A 276 -7.81 -9.10 5.44
N LEU A 277 -8.67 -10.08 5.71
CA LEU A 277 -9.64 -10.59 4.74
C LEU A 277 -10.68 -9.52 4.40
N LEU A 278 -11.26 -8.86 5.42
CA LEU A 278 -12.23 -7.78 5.24
C LEU A 278 -11.62 -6.60 4.47
N ALA A 279 -10.42 -6.15 4.84
CA ALA A 279 -9.73 -5.05 4.16
C ALA A 279 -9.46 -5.38 2.67
N ARG A 280 -9.10 -6.63 2.37
CA ARG A 280 -8.92 -7.07 0.98
C ARG A 280 -10.23 -7.13 0.22
N ALA A 281 -11.31 -7.62 0.83
CA ALA A 281 -12.62 -7.65 0.20
C ALA A 281 -13.10 -6.23 -0.14
N VAL A 282 -12.99 -5.30 0.79
CA VAL A 282 -13.29 -3.87 0.56
C VAL A 282 -12.39 -3.26 -0.52
N GLY A 283 -11.09 -3.59 -0.51
CA GLY A 283 -10.16 -3.10 -1.52
C GLY A 283 -10.52 -3.57 -2.94
N VAL A 284 -11.01 -4.82 -3.08
CA VAL A 284 -11.51 -5.34 -4.36
C VAL A 284 -12.78 -4.62 -4.80
N LEU A 285 -13.74 -4.41 -3.90
CA LEU A 285 -14.98 -3.67 -4.22
C LEU A 285 -14.72 -2.23 -4.68
N LYS A 286 -13.72 -1.57 -4.10
CA LYS A 286 -13.33 -0.21 -4.48
C LYS A 286 -12.47 -0.15 -5.74
N ASN A 287 -12.16 -1.28 -6.36
CA ASN A 287 -11.21 -1.41 -7.46
C ASN A 287 -9.78 -0.90 -7.13
N ASP A 288 -9.41 -0.89 -5.85
CA ASP A 288 -8.06 -0.54 -5.40
C ASP A 288 -7.12 -1.76 -5.38
N LEU A 289 -7.67 -2.96 -5.17
CA LEU A 289 -6.92 -4.21 -5.15
C LEU A 289 -7.51 -5.22 -6.15
N PRO A 290 -6.65 -5.99 -6.85
CA PRO A 290 -7.15 -7.00 -7.77
C PRO A 290 -7.71 -8.22 -7.04
N MET A 291 -8.75 -8.84 -7.61
CA MET A 291 -9.22 -10.15 -7.19
C MET A 291 -8.20 -11.22 -7.55
N THR A 292 -7.44 -11.71 -6.59
CA THR A 292 -6.47 -12.78 -6.83
C THR A 292 -7.14 -14.15 -6.83
N ARG A 293 -6.60 -15.11 -7.62
CA ARG A 293 -7.13 -16.49 -7.64
C ARG A 293 -7.21 -17.13 -6.25
N ARG A 294 -6.23 -16.86 -5.36
CA ARG A 294 -6.23 -17.36 -3.97
C ARG A 294 -7.36 -16.78 -3.15
N LEU A 295 -7.62 -15.46 -3.27
CA LEU A 295 -8.72 -14.81 -2.57
C LEU A 295 -10.06 -15.32 -3.09
N ALA A 296 -10.24 -15.41 -4.41
CA ALA A 296 -11.45 -15.94 -5.01
C ALA A 296 -11.72 -17.39 -4.60
N SER A 297 -10.68 -18.25 -4.54
CA SER A 297 -10.81 -19.63 -4.07
C SER A 297 -11.16 -19.69 -2.59
N PHE A 298 -10.54 -18.83 -1.75
CA PHE A 298 -10.86 -18.75 -0.33
C PHE A 298 -12.32 -18.31 -0.11
N LEU A 299 -12.76 -17.23 -0.77
CA LEU A 299 -14.14 -16.73 -0.64
C LEU A 299 -15.19 -17.72 -1.18
N ARG A 300 -14.85 -18.54 -2.18
CA ARG A 300 -15.73 -19.64 -2.64
C ARG A 300 -15.82 -20.78 -1.61
N PHE A 301 -14.73 -21.10 -0.94
CA PHE A 301 -14.69 -22.13 0.09
C PHE A 301 -15.31 -21.63 1.40
N PHE A 302 -14.93 -20.44 1.85
CA PHE A 302 -15.40 -19.83 3.10
C PHE A 302 -16.69 -19.03 2.86
N THR A 303 -17.81 -19.74 2.77
CA THR A 303 -19.14 -19.12 2.67
C THR A 303 -19.60 -18.62 4.05
N LEU A 304 -20.64 -17.77 4.06
CA LEU A 304 -21.26 -17.29 5.29
C LEU A 304 -21.62 -18.46 6.22
N GLU A 305 -22.26 -19.48 5.69
CA GLU A 305 -22.74 -20.64 6.46
C GLU A 305 -21.59 -21.44 7.06
N ARG A 306 -20.53 -21.68 6.26
CA ARG A 306 -19.34 -22.41 6.74
C ARG A 306 -18.59 -21.64 7.81
N GLY A 307 -18.51 -20.32 7.65
CA GLY A 307 -17.89 -19.45 8.65
C GLY A 307 -18.68 -19.46 9.97
N ILE A 308 -20.00 -19.33 9.90
CA ILE A 308 -20.87 -19.45 11.07
C ILE A 308 -20.74 -20.82 11.72
N LEU A 309 -20.77 -21.90 10.94
CA LEU A 309 -20.64 -23.25 11.46
C LEU A 309 -19.30 -23.48 12.17
N LEU A 310 -18.18 -23.01 11.57
CA LEU A 310 -16.86 -23.10 12.19
C LEU A 310 -16.80 -22.29 13.50
N GLY A 311 -17.29 -21.05 13.49
CA GLY A 311 -17.29 -20.21 14.67
C GLY A 311 -18.17 -20.76 15.81
N LEU A 312 -19.35 -21.29 15.47
CA LEU A 312 -20.23 -21.96 16.46
C LEU A 312 -19.58 -23.25 17.00
N LEU A 313 -18.91 -24.04 16.16
CA LEU A 313 -18.20 -25.24 16.61
C LEU A 313 -17.12 -24.90 17.63
N LEU A 314 -16.28 -23.89 17.33
CA LEU A 314 -15.24 -23.42 18.27
C LEU A 314 -15.86 -22.88 19.54
N GLY A 315 -16.92 -22.08 19.45
CA GLY A 315 -17.65 -21.55 20.58
C GLY A 315 -18.26 -22.64 21.46
N LEU A 316 -18.85 -23.68 20.86
CA LEU A 316 -19.42 -24.83 21.58
C LEU A 316 -18.34 -25.67 22.29
N VAL A 317 -17.18 -25.89 21.66
CA VAL A 317 -16.04 -26.57 22.31
C VAL A 317 -15.56 -25.74 23.49
N GLY A 318 -15.37 -24.43 23.30
CA GLY A 318 -14.98 -23.52 24.39
C GLY A 318 -16.01 -23.51 25.52
N PHE A 319 -17.29 -23.44 25.19
CA PHE A 319 -18.39 -23.52 26.20
C PHE A 319 -18.39 -24.85 26.94
N GLY A 320 -18.15 -25.95 26.23
CA GLY A 320 -18.02 -27.28 26.86
C GLY A 320 -16.91 -27.33 27.90
N LEU A 321 -15.75 -26.74 27.62
CA LEU A 321 -14.64 -26.58 28.55
C LEU A 321 -15.01 -25.70 29.77
N ALA A 322 -15.79 -24.63 29.56
CA ALA A 322 -16.30 -23.79 30.64
C ALA A 322 -17.24 -24.57 31.55
N VAL A 323 -18.18 -25.32 30.97
CA VAL A 323 -19.09 -26.21 31.75
C VAL A 323 -18.29 -27.26 32.52
N TYR A 324 -17.29 -27.88 31.90
CA TYR A 324 -16.39 -28.83 32.57
C TYR A 324 -15.70 -28.19 33.79
N SER A 325 -15.24 -26.97 33.69
CA SER A 325 -14.62 -26.23 34.81
C SER A 325 -15.62 -25.99 35.94
N VAL A 326 -16.88 -25.62 35.64
CA VAL A 326 -17.94 -25.41 36.61
C VAL A 326 -18.32 -26.74 37.31
N VAL A 327 -18.46 -27.82 36.55
CA VAL A 327 -18.76 -29.15 37.10
C VAL A 327 -17.69 -29.63 38.04
N ASN A 328 -16.39 -29.45 37.72
CA ASN A 328 -15.30 -29.79 38.63
C ASN A 328 -15.34 -28.95 39.92
N TRP A 329 -15.70 -27.67 39.81
CA TRP A 329 -15.88 -26.81 40.98
C TRP A 329 -17.07 -27.28 41.86
N ALA A 330 -18.19 -27.69 41.23
CA ALA A 330 -19.32 -28.23 41.95
C ALA A 330 -18.95 -29.55 42.70
N HIS A 331 -18.21 -30.44 42.04
CA HIS A 331 -17.72 -31.68 42.70
C HIS A 331 -16.80 -31.40 43.90
N ALA A 332 -16.04 -30.32 43.90
CA ALA A 332 -15.28 -29.82 45.02
C ALA A 332 -16.13 -29.08 46.06
N ARG A 333 -17.46 -29.28 46.04
CA ARG A 333 -18.43 -28.60 46.91
C ARG A 333 -18.33 -27.09 46.90
N LEU A 334 -18.01 -26.51 45.73
CA LEU A 334 -17.77 -25.07 45.53
C LEU A 334 -16.64 -24.50 46.40
N GLY A 335 -15.73 -25.35 46.89
CA GLY A 335 -14.58 -24.97 47.67
C GLY A 335 -13.40 -24.48 46.81
N ALA A 336 -12.27 -24.28 47.44
CA ALA A 336 -11.04 -23.86 46.76
C ALA A 336 -10.53 -24.97 45.82
N LEU A 337 -10.23 -24.57 44.57
CA LEU A 337 -9.58 -25.42 43.59
C LEU A 337 -8.12 -24.97 43.38
N ASP A 338 -7.28 -25.85 42.89
CA ASP A 338 -5.95 -25.44 42.44
C ASP A 338 -6.05 -24.48 41.25
N PRO A 339 -5.64 -23.21 41.42
CA PRO A 339 -5.77 -22.21 40.36
C PRO A 339 -5.02 -22.59 39.08
N ALA A 340 -3.84 -23.21 39.20
CA ALA A 340 -3.04 -23.56 38.04
C ALA A 340 -3.74 -24.60 37.16
N THR A 341 -4.34 -25.61 37.75
CA THR A 341 -5.09 -26.65 37.03
C THR A 341 -6.35 -26.08 36.37
N MET A 342 -7.09 -25.25 37.10
CA MET A 342 -8.33 -24.69 36.53
C MET A 342 -8.07 -23.67 35.42
N MET A 343 -7.06 -22.83 35.54
CA MET A 343 -6.71 -21.86 34.52
C MET A 343 -6.23 -22.51 33.21
N ARG A 344 -5.61 -23.68 33.26
CA ARG A 344 -5.27 -24.45 32.04
C ARG A 344 -6.46 -24.95 31.24
N VAL A 345 -7.64 -24.99 31.85
CA VAL A 345 -8.90 -25.28 31.16
C VAL A 345 -9.64 -24.00 30.79
N ALA A 346 -9.69 -23.04 31.72
CA ALA A 346 -10.44 -21.80 31.56
C ALA A 346 -9.86 -20.92 30.45
N ILE A 347 -8.52 -20.81 30.36
CA ILE A 347 -7.87 -19.96 29.34
C ILE A 347 -8.19 -20.45 27.92
N PRO A 348 -7.97 -21.72 27.52
CA PRO A 348 -8.37 -22.21 26.20
C PRO A 348 -9.88 -22.14 25.95
N SER A 349 -10.71 -22.35 27.00
CA SER A 349 -12.15 -22.19 26.89
C SER A 349 -12.51 -20.78 26.39
N VAL A 350 -12.04 -19.74 27.06
CA VAL A 350 -12.29 -18.34 26.70
C VAL A 350 -11.67 -18.02 25.31
N THR A 351 -10.47 -18.50 25.02
CA THR A 351 -9.81 -18.31 23.73
C THR A 351 -10.70 -18.84 22.58
N LEU A 352 -11.21 -20.06 22.72
CA LEU A 352 -12.07 -20.69 21.69
C LEU A 352 -13.40 -19.99 21.55
N MET A 353 -14.04 -19.58 22.66
CA MET A 353 -15.30 -18.85 22.63
C MET A 353 -15.15 -17.50 21.92
N LEU A 354 -14.12 -16.73 22.26
CA LEU A 354 -13.85 -15.42 21.63
C LEU A 354 -13.49 -15.57 20.14
N ALA A 355 -12.57 -16.48 19.82
CA ALA A 355 -12.20 -16.74 18.43
C ALA A 355 -13.41 -17.22 17.60
N GLY A 356 -14.26 -18.07 18.18
CA GLY A 356 -15.50 -18.52 17.55
C GLY A 356 -16.47 -17.37 17.27
N ALA A 357 -16.68 -16.48 18.24
CA ALA A 357 -17.54 -15.31 18.08
C ALA A 357 -17.00 -14.36 17.01
N GLU A 358 -15.69 -14.07 17.01
CA GLU A 358 -15.05 -13.22 16.00
C GLU A 358 -15.24 -13.79 14.59
N ILE A 359 -15.07 -15.10 14.40
CA ILE A 359 -15.28 -15.77 13.09
C ILE A 359 -16.76 -15.65 12.66
N VAL A 360 -17.72 -15.82 13.56
CA VAL A 360 -19.15 -15.63 13.23
C VAL A 360 -19.41 -14.21 12.76
N PHE A 361 -19.01 -13.20 13.53
CA PHE A 361 -19.24 -11.80 13.15
C PHE A 361 -18.50 -11.40 11.87
N ALA A 362 -17.27 -11.85 11.68
CA ALA A 362 -16.52 -11.60 10.44
C ALA A 362 -17.19 -12.27 9.22
N SER A 363 -17.83 -13.44 9.39
CA SER A 363 -18.56 -14.11 8.33
C SER A 363 -19.78 -13.31 7.89
N PHE A 364 -20.55 -12.72 8.84
CA PHE A 364 -21.61 -11.79 8.50
C PHE A 364 -21.10 -10.55 7.78
N LEU A 365 -20.00 -9.93 8.26
CA LEU A 365 -19.41 -8.77 7.61
C LEU A 365 -18.94 -9.08 6.17
N LEU A 366 -18.35 -10.26 5.95
CA LEU A 366 -17.98 -10.70 4.59
C LEU A 366 -19.21 -10.95 3.72
N GLY A 367 -20.32 -11.42 4.30
CA GLY A 367 -21.60 -11.58 3.60
C GLY A 367 -22.22 -10.26 3.17
N PHE A 368 -22.11 -9.20 3.97
CA PHE A 368 -22.52 -7.84 3.58
C PHE A 368 -21.66 -7.25 2.47
N ILE A 369 -20.38 -7.62 2.43
CA ILE A 369 -19.46 -7.24 1.38
C ILE A 369 -19.66 -8.24 0.23
N ASP A 370 -20.68 -8.09 -0.60
CA ASP A 370 -20.90 -8.99 -1.74
C ASP A 370 -19.86 -8.78 -2.84
N VAL A 371 -18.68 -9.31 -2.59
CA VAL A 371 -17.55 -9.27 -3.54
C VAL A 371 -17.81 -10.14 -4.77
N ARG A 372 -18.85 -10.96 -4.75
CA ARG A 372 -19.19 -11.90 -5.84
C ARG A 372 -19.97 -11.22 -6.95
N ALA A 373 -20.83 -10.26 -6.60
CA ALA A 373 -21.68 -9.57 -7.57
C ALA A 373 -20.92 -8.66 -8.53
N SER A 374 -19.75 -8.16 -8.16
CA SER A 374 -18.98 -7.22 -9.00
C SER A 374 -18.17 -7.87 -10.14
N HIS A 375 -18.13 -9.21 -10.25
CA HIS A 375 -17.35 -9.92 -11.26
C HIS A 375 -18.19 -10.71 -12.28
N THR A 376 -19.51 -10.66 -12.19
CA THR A 376 -20.40 -11.33 -13.14
C THR A 376 -20.85 -10.45 -14.29
N ASP A 377 -20.56 -9.12 -14.23
CA ASP A 377 -20.98 -8.19 -15.29
C ASP A 377 -19.95 -7.97 -16.40
N ASP A 378 -18.75 -8.59 -16.32
CA ASP A 378 -17.67 -8.46 -17.31
C ASP A 378 -17.34 -9.79 -18.04
N SER A 379 -18.28 -10.73 -18.13
CA SER A 379 -18.12 -11.97 -18.88
C SER A 379 -18.95 -12.04 -20.14
#